data_40e5eae8964f362cf7f63648a6aa1f5a
#
_entry.id   40e5eae8964f362cf7f63648a6aa1f5a
#
_cell.length_a   1.000
_cell.length_b   1.000
_cell.length_c   1.000
_cell.angle_alpha   90.00
_cell.angle_beta   90.00
_cell.angle_gamma   90.00
#
_symmetry.space_group_name_H-M   'P 1'
#
loop_
_entity.id
_entity.type
_entity.pdbx_description
1 polymer ?
#
loop_
_entity_poly.entity_id
_entity_poly.type
_entity_poly.pdbx_seq_one_letter_code
_entity_poly.pdbx_strand_id
1 'polypeptide(L)'
;GTRGIVHGLDIDTRHFTGNYPPQASVEGMDCVTVANPVSGDWEELLPISELGSDHQHFFSIKNPRPLTHIRLNIFPDGGIARLRVYGEPHPDWSGIDLSQIMEVSSIELGGRIAGYNDAHYGMPWVILTSGRGKNMGDGWETRRRREPGHDWILVRLGATAEIEKVEVDTAHFKGNYPDRCSLQASMVGNETDDALAAKAENWSELLS
;
A
#
# COMPACT_ATOMS: atom_id res chain seq x y z
N GLY A 1 5.35 -1.19 8.98
CA GLY A 1 4.36 -0.39 8.29
C GLY A 1 4.82 1.04 8.14
N THR A 2 4.08 1.84 7.44
CA THR A 2 4.39 3.25 7.23
C THR A 2 3.51 4.15 8.08
N ARG A 3 3.99 5.34 8.40
CA ARG A 3 3.19 6.45 8.95
C ARG A 3 2.23 6.94 7.87
N GLY A 4 0.97 7.23 8.20
CA GLY A 4 -0.02 7.65 7.20
C GLY A 4 -1.20 8.42 7.76
N ILE A 5 -1.90 9.13 6.90
CA ILE A 5 -3.17 9.81 7.20
C ILE A 5 -4.31 8.84 6.88
N VAL A 6 -5.15 8.56 7.87
CA VAL A 6 -6.26 7.61 7.74
C VAL A 6 -7.51 8.34 7.27
N HIS A 7 -8.13 7.85 6.19
CA HIS A 7 -9.35 8.40 5.60
C HIS A 7 -10.57 7.50 5.80
N GLY A 8 -10.36 6.20 6.01
CA GLY A 8 -11.45 5.25 6.17
C GLY A 8 -11.03 3.93 6.76
N LEU A 9 -12.03 3.21 7.26
CA LEU A 9 -11.87 1.89 7.87
C LEU A 9 -12.91 0.94 7.27
N ASP A 10 -12.52 -0.34 7.12
CA ASP A 10 -13.43 -1.47 6.91
C ASP A 10 -13.23 -2.45 8.06
N ILE A 11 -14.25 -2.57 8.91
CA ILE A 11 -14.32 -3.57 9.97
C ILE A 11 -15.20 -4.70 9.46
N ASP A 12 -14.59 -5.80 9.07
CA ASP A 12 -15.25 -6.91 8.38
C ASP A 12 -15.56 -8.04 9.36
N THR A 13 -16.83 -8.33 9.55
CA THR A 13 -17.34 -9.45 10.38
C THR A 13 -17.80 -10.63 9.55
N ARG A 14 -17.53 -10.67 8.23
CA ARG A 14 -17.96 -11.78 7.37
C ARG A 14 -17.49 -13.12 7.91
N HIS A 15 -18.36 -14.11 7.80
CA HIS A 15 -18.25 -15.48 8.31
C HIS A 15 -18.46 -15.59 9.84
N PHE A 16 -18.61 -14.50 10.57
CA PHE A 16 -18.98 -14.49 11.98
C PHE A 16 -20.47 -14.22 12.13
N THR A 17 -21.29 -15.25 12.03
CA THR A 17 -22.76 -15.12 12.02
C THR A 17 -23.40 -15.05 13.41
N GLY A 18 -22.74 -15.58 14.44
CA GLY A 18 -23.26 -15.60 15.82
C GLY A 18 -22.28 -15.10 16.87
N ASN A 19 -21.01 -15.01 16.53
CA ASN A 19 -19.92 -14.66 17.45
C ASN A 19 -19.12 -13.42 16.98
N TYR A 20 -19.77 -12.50 16.30
CA TYR A 20 -19.22 -11.19 15.98
C TYR A 20 -19.36 -10.24 17.17
N PRO A 21 -18.51 -9.22 17.34
CA PRO A 21 -18.69 -8.20 18.36
C PRO A 21 -19.83 -7.26 17.94
N PRO A 22 -20.83 -7.02 18.82
CA PRO A 22 -21.91 -6.08 18.53
C PRO A 22 -21.45 -4.64 18.32
N GLN A 23 -20.30 -4.27 18.89
CA GLN A 23 -19.77 -2.91 18.79
C GLN A 23 -18.24 -2.91 18.72
N ALA A 24 -17.69 -1.88 18.09
CA ALA A 24 -16.25 -1.62 18.06
C ALA A 24 -15.96 -0.11 18.13
N SER A 25 -14.75 0.23 18.56
CA SER A 25 -14.16 1.58 18.41
C SER A 25 -12.75 1.48 17.87
N VAL A 26 -12.25 2.57 17.30
CA VAL A 26 -10.89 2.62 16.78
C VAL A 26 -10.18 3.86 17.29
N GLU A 27 -8.94 3.67 17.72
CA GLU A 27 -8.05 4.74 18.17
C GLU A 27 -6.77 4.72 17.33
N GLY A 28 -6.14 5.88 17.21
CA GLY A 28 -4.88 6.08 16.53
C GLY A 28 -3.84 6.74 17.38
N MET A 29 -2.58 6.54 17.04
CA MET A 29 -1.46 7.17 17.70
C MET A 29 -0.34 7.48 16.71
N ASP A 30 0.29 8.64 16.84
CA ASP A 30 1.55 8.94 16.17
C ASP A 30 2.69 8.77 17.18
N CYS A 31 3.50 7.73 16.99
CA CYS A 31 4.64 7.40 17.83
C CYS A 31 5.86 7.11 16.97
N VAL A 32 6.79 8.04 16.94
CA VAL A 32 8.04 7.91 16.16
C VAL A 32 9.05 7.00 16.86
N THR A 33 8.97 6.88 18.19
CA THR A 33 9.88 6.05 18.99
C THR A 33 9.11 4.93 19.70
N VAL A 34 9.16 3.73 19.11
CA VAL A 34 8.40 2.57 19.58
C VAL A 34 9.12 1.86 20.73
N ALA A 35 9.09 2.41 21.94
CA ALA A 35 9.48 1.61 23.11
C ALA A 35 8.31 0.79 23.66
N ASN A 36 7.10 1.34 23.72
CA ASN A 36 5.88 0.65 24.15
C ASN A 36 4.61 1.40 23.74
N PRO A 37 3.92 1.01 22.66
CA PRO A 37 2.70 1.69 22.24
C PRO A 37 1.52 1.49 23.21
N VAL A 38 1.57 0.55 24.17
CA VAL A 38 0.48 0.25 25.08
C VAL A 38 0.16 1.42 26.01
N SER A 39 1.16 2.24 26.36
CA SER A 39 1.02 3.39 27.28
C SER A 39 1.02 4.76 26.59
N GLY A 40 0.90 4.80 25.27
CA GLY A 40 0.92 6.04 24.50
C GLY A 40 -0.39 6.84 24.57
N ASP A 41 -0.35 8.08 24.10
CA ASP A 41 -1.51 8.96 23.97
C ASP A 41 -2.34 8.56 22.74
N TRP A 42 -3.36 7.74 22.98
CA TRP A 42 -4.30 7.31 21.95
C TRP A 42 -5.41 8.34 21.76
N GLU A 43 -5.71 8.67 20.52
CA GLU A 43 -6.84 9.53 20.15
C GLU A 43 -7.95 8.71 19.49
N GLU A 44 -9.19 9.04 19.77
CA GLU A 44 -10.34 8.40 19.15
C GLU A 44 -10.45 8.80 17.67
N LEU A 45 -10.49 7.79 16.79
CA LEU A 45 -10.74 7.94 15.35
C LEU A 45 -12.17 7.55 14.99
N LEU A 46 -12.67 6.50 15.60
CA LEU A 46 -14.03 6.01 15.49
C LEU A 46 -14.58 5.76 16.87
N PRO A 47 -15.64 6.49 17.30
CA PRO A 47 -16.31 6.21 18.55
C PRO A 47 -16.96 4.83 18.53
N ILE A 48 -17.44 4.36 19.69
CA ILE A 48 -18.16 3.08 19.76
C ILE A 48 -19.29 3.08 18.74
N SER A 49 -19.19 2.17 17.80
CA SER A 49 -20.10 2.02 16.65
C SER A 49 -20.64 0.61 16.56
N GLU A 50 -21.90 0.48 16.16
CA GLU A 50 -22.55 -0.82 16.01
C GLU A 50 -21.99 -1.60 14.80
N LEU A 51 -21.85 -2.91 15.00
CA LEU A 51 -21.51 -3.86 13.97
C LEU A 51 -22.63 -4.89 13.82
N GLY A 52 -22.82 -5.39 12.62
CA GLY A 52 -23.71 -6.48 12.29
C GLY A 52 -22.96 -7.80 12.07
N SER A 53 -23.70 -8.90 12.02
CA SER A 53 -23.14 -10.21 11.69
C SER A 53 -22.86 -10.32 10.19
N ASP A 54 -21.83 -11.07 9.83
CA ASP A 54 -21.53 -11.46 8.44
C ASP A 54 -21.52 -10.28 7.44
N HIS A 55 -20.92 -9.14 7.83
CA HIS A 55 -21.02 -7.91 7.07
C HIS A 55 -19.73 -7.11 7.05
N GLN A 56 -19.56 -6.23 6.04
CA GLN A 56 -18.51 -5.21 6.00
C GLN A 56 -19.06 -3.87 6.49
N HIS A 57 -18.31 -3.21 7.35
CA HIS A 57 -18.70 -1.93 7.94
C HIS A 57 -17.68 -0.87 7.55
N PHE A 58 -18.09 0.07 6.70
CA PHE A 58 -17.23 1.14 6.20
C PHE A 58 -17.47 2.42 6.99
N PHE A 59 -16.37 2.97 7.52
CA PHE A 59 -16.40 4.21 8.30
C PHE A 59 -15.47 5.24 7.69
N SER A 60 -15.96 6.46 7.50
CA SER A 60 -15.15 7.61 7.10
C SER A 60 -14.46 8.22 8.29
N ILE A 61 -13.15 8.45 8.17
CA ILE A 61 -12.33 9.08 9.21
C ILE A 61 -11.91 10.46 8.74
N LYS A 62 -12.13 11.47 9.59
CA LYS A 62 -11.79 12.88 9.31
C LYS A 62 -10.67 13.36 10.22
N ASN A 63 -9.59 12.61 10.29
CA ASN A 63 -8.40 13.00 11.05
C ASN A 63 -7.27 13.35 10.06
N PRO A 64 -6.82 14.62 9.99
CA PRO A 64 -5.77 15.05 9.08
C PRO A 64 -4.36 14.72 9.58
N ARG A 65 -4.22 14.21 10.82
CA ARG A 65 -2.91 13.92 11.40
C ARG A 65 -2.38 12.58 10.94
N PRO A 66 -1.10 12.48 10.59
CA PRO A 66 -0.47 11.20 10.32
C PRO A 66 -0.38 10.35 11.58
N LEU A 67 -0.58 9.05 11.44
CA LEU A 67 -0.58 8.08 12.52
C LEU A 67 0.39 6.94 12.19
N THR A 68 1.00 6.37 13.23
CA THR A 68 1.88 5.21 13.11
C THR A 68 1.20 3.92 13.56
N HIS A 69 0.22 4.02 14.45
CA HIS A 69 -0.47 2.86 15.05
C HIS A 69 -1.97 3.05 15.06
N ILE A 70 -2.68 1.94 14.93
CA ILE A 70 -4.14 1.84 15.06
C ILE A 70 -4.45 0.75 16.10
N ARG A 71 -5.40 1.05 16.99
CA ARG A 71 -5.94 0.09 17.96
C ARG A 71 -7.43 -0.10 17.72
N LEU A 72 -7.83 -1.34 17.44
CA LEU A 72 -9.24 -1.75 17.38
C LEU A 72 -9.65 -2.28 18.74
N ASN A 73 -10.71 -1.73 19.31
CA ASN A 73 -11.37 -2.23 20.50
C ASN A 73 -12.70 -2.86 20.07
N ILE A 74 -13.03 -4.03 20.62
CA ILE A 74 -14.29 -4.75 20.35
C ILE A 74 -15.05 -4.95 21.66
N PHE A 75 -16.38 -4.93 21.62
CA PHE A 75 -17.23 -4.94 22.81
C PHE A 75 -18.38 -5.95 22.67
N PRO A 76 -18.58 -6.88 23.64
CA PRO A 76 -17.62 -7.22 24.69
C PRO A 76 -16.46 -8.08 24.15
N ASP A 77 -16.73 -8.95 23.17
CA ASP A 77 -15.81 -9.85 22.49
C ASP A 77 -16.40 -10.27 21.13
N GLY A 78 -15.70 -11.11 20.38
CA GLY A 78 -16.19 -11.67 19.12
C GLY A 78 -15.10 -11.77 18.05
N GLY A 79 -15.51 -12.23 16.86
CA GLY A 79 -14.64 -12.43 15.71
C GLY A 79 -14.68 -11.26 14.72
N ILE A 80 -13.49 -10.83 14.29
CA ILE A 80 -13.28 -9.90 13.18
C ILE A 80 -12.52 -10.64 12.07
N ALA A 81 -13.12 -10.72 10.90
CA ALA A 81 -12.51 -11.37 9.74
C ALA A 81 -11.35 -10.55 9.17
N ARG A 82 -11.52 -9.22 9.08
CA ARG A 82 -10.50 -8.29 8.57
C ARG A 82 -10.69 -6.90 9.18
N LEU A 83 -9.56 -6.24 9.41
CA LEU A 83 -9.50 -4.81 9.58
C LEU A 83 -8.69 -4.22 8.41
N ARG A 84 -9.29 -3.31 7.65
CA ARG A 84 -8.60 -2.57 6.62
C ARG A 84 -8.61 -1.09 6.96
N VAL A 85 -7.45 -0.48 6.81
CA VAL A 85 -7.23 0.94 7.06
C VAL A 85 -6.86 1.58 5.72
N TYR A 86 -7.69 2.49 5.26
CA TYR A 86 -7.51 3.22 4.01
C TYR A 86 -6.98 4.61 4.29
N GLY A 87 -5.95 5.01 3.59
CA GLY A 87 -5.33 6.31 3.79
C GLY A 87 -4.17 6.55 2.85
N GLU A 88 -3.44 7.61 3.12
CA GLU A 88 -2.26 8.02 2.34
C GLU A 88 -1.00 7.81 3.15
N PRO A 89 0.04 7.17 2.58
CA PRO A 89 1.35 7.15 3.21
C PRO A 89 1.85 8.59 3.42
N HIS A 90 2.39 8.85 4.61
CA HIS A 90 2.96 10.15 4.98
C HIS A 90 4.26 9.93 5.77
N PRO A 91 5.31 9.45 5.10
CA PRO A 91 6.58 9.19 5.76
C PRO A 91 7.18 10.47 6.32
N ASP A 92 7.86 10.35 7.44
CA ASP A 92 8.62 11.45 8.01
C ASP A 92 10.03 11.50 7.39
N TRP A 93 10.21 12.39 6.45
CA TRP A 93 11.49 12.59 5.76
C TRP A 93 12.53 13.33 6.62
N SER A 94 12.13 13.98 7.72
CA SER A 94 13.03 14.79 8.55
C SER A 94 14.09 13.96 9.31
N GLY A 95 13.76 12.70 9.58
CA GLY A 95 14.65 11.76 10.27
C GLY A 95 15.49 10.88 9.32
N ILE A 96 15.37 11.06 8.01
CA ILE A 96 16.04 10.22 7.01
C ILE A 96 17.34 10.90 6.54
N ASP A 97 18.43 10.14 6.53
CA ASP A 97 19.70 10.57 5.95
C ASP A 97 19.61 10.50 4.41
N LEU A 98 19.33 11.64 3.78
CA LEU A 98 19.18 11.77 2.33
C LEU A 98 20.49 11.57 1.54
N SER A 99 21.64 11.40 2.20
CA SER A 99 22.90 11.03 1.53
C SER A 99 23.02 9.52 1.25
N GLN A 100 22.12 8.73 1.78
CA GLN A 100 22.10 7.28 1.57
C GLN A 100 21.16 6.89 0.42
N ILE A 101 21.53 5.84 -0.33
CA ILE A 101 20.67 5.27 -1.35
C ILE A 101 19.49 4.59 -0.65
N MET A 102 18.28 4.95 -1.07
CA MET A 102 17.02 4.43 -0.51
C MET A 102 16.13 3.86 -1.61
N GLU A 103 15.29 2.92 -1.25
CA GLU A 103 14.27 2.36 -2.15
C GLU A 103 13.03 3.28 -2.22
N VAL A 104 13.11 4.36 -3.01
CA VAL A 104 12.03 5.36 -3.12
C VAL A 104 10.75 4.85 -3.78
N SER A 105 10.78 3.66 -4.37
CA SER A 105 9.59 2.95 -4.86
C SER A 105 8.83 2.23 -3.75
N SER A 106 9.45 2.00 -2.58
CA SER A 106 8.86 1.27 -1.46
C SER A 106 7.55 1.91 -0.98
N ILE A 107 6.54 1.08 -0.69
CA ILE A 107 5.29 1.53 -0.07
C ILE A 107 5.53 2.16 1.30
N GLU A 108 6.59 1.79 1.99
CA GLU A 108 6.97 2.33 3.30
C GLU A 108 7.43 3.78 3.21
N LEU A 109 8.00 4.17 2.09
CA LEU A 109 8.39 5.54 1.78
C LEU A 109 7.35 6.30 0.94
N GLY A 110 6.16 5.73 0.74
CA GLY A 110 5.07 6.38 0.03
C GLY A 110 4.99 6.03 -1.46
N GLY A 111 5.83 5.10 -1.93
CA GLY A 111 5.73 4.56 -3.29
C GLY A 111 4.38 3.85 -3.50
N ARG A 112 3.81 3.95 -4.68
CA ARG A 112 2.53 3.30 -5.01
C ARG A 112 2.38 3.00 -6.49
N ILE A 113 1.54 2.04 -6.80
CA ILE A 113 1.14 1.77 -8.17
C ILE A 113 0.16 2.87 -8.62
N ALA A 114 0.51 3.55 -9.70
CA ALA A 114 -0.31 4.59 -10.32
C ALA A 114 -1.14 4.05 -11.49
N GLY A 115 -0.73 2.93 -12.10
CA GLY A 115 -1.47 2.28 -13.17
C GLY A 115 -0.80 1.00 -13.64
N TYR A 116 -1.54 0.17 -14.34
CA TYR A 116 -1.07 -1.05 -15.00
C TYR A 116 -2.10 -1.49 -16.04
N ASN A 117 -1.69 -2.27 -17.02
CA ASN A 117 -2.63 -2.77 -18.02
C ASN A 117 -3.22 -4.14 -17.68
N ASP A 118 -2.49 -5.00 -16.98
CA ASP A 118 -2.98 -6.32 -16.56
C ASP A 118 -2.37 -6.75 -15.22
N ALA A 119 -3.17 -7.42 -14.39
CA ALA A 119 -2.75 -8.11 -13.19
C ALA A 119 -3.69 -9.29 -12.98
N HIS A 120 -3.26 -10.46 -13.42
CA HIS A 120 -4.12 -11.64 -13.44
C HIS A 120 -4.11 -12.38 -12.10
N TYR A 121 -2.97 -12.46 -11.46
CA TYR A 121 -2.77 -13.07 -10.17
C TYR A 121 -2.19 -12.07 -9.17
N GLY A 122 -2.76 -12.02 -7.98
CA GLY A 122 -2.30 -11.14 -6.91
C GLY A 122 -2.58 -9.65 -7.16
N MET A 123 -2.01 -8.85 -6.31
CA MET A 123 -2.15 -7.38 -6.35
C MET A 123 -0.81 -6.75 -6.78
N PRO A 124 -0.80 -5.88 -7.80
CA PRO A 124 0.46 -5.33 -8.34
C PRO A 124 1.34 -4.61 -7.32
N TRP A 125 0.76 -3.99 -6.30
CA TRP A 125 1.50 -3.25 -5.29
C TRP A 125 2.48 -4.11 -4.45
N VAL A 126 2.32 -5.44 -4.45
CA VAL A 126 3.22 -6.33 -3.69
C VAL A 126 4.68 -6.23 -4.15
N ILE A 127 4.93 -5.85 -5.41
CA ILE A 127 6.31 -5.64 -5.93
C ILE A 127 7.02 -4.44 -5.31
N LEU A 128 6.31 -3.58 -4.59
CA LEU A 128 6.86 -2.42 -3.89
C LEU A 128 7.06 -2.66 -2.39
N THR A 129 6.81 -3.88 -1.92
CA THR A 129 7.08 -4.24 -0.52
C THR A 129 8.58 -4.48 -0.32
N SER A 130 9.08 -4.06 0.85
CA SER A 130 10.50 -4.23 1.19
C SER A 130 10.93 -5.69 1.21
N GLY A 131 12.14 -5.93 0.76
CA GLY A 131 12.76 -7.25 0.76
C GLY A 131 12.37 -8.11 -0.43
N ARG A 132 12.69 -9.40 -0.35
CA ARG A 132 12.41 -10.37 -1.42
C ARG A 132 11.07 -11.06 -1.22
N GLY A 133 10.35 -11.31 -2.32
CA GLY A 133 9.16 -12.13 -2.31
C GLY A 133 9.41 -13.53 -1.74
N LYS A 134 8.42 -14.09 -1.06
CA LYS A 134 8.49 -15.45 -0.47
C LYS A 134 8.07 -16.53 -1.47
N ASN A 135 7.24 -16.17 -2.41
CA ASN A 135 6.70 -17.06 -3.45
C ASN A 135 6.11 -16.20 -4.61
N MET A 136 5.59 -16.84 -5.66
CA MET A 136 4.99 -16.15 -6.80
C MET A 136 3.82 -15.21 -6.43
N GLY A 137 3.10 -15.47 -5.34
CA GLY A 137 2.00 -14.61 -4.87
C GLY A 137 2.45 -13.24 -4.34
N ASP A 138 3.74 -13.09 -4.07
CA ASP A 138 4.36 -11.80 -3.70
C ASP A 138 4.92 -11.04 -4.92
N GLY A 139 4.50 -11.42 -6.12
CA GLY A 139 4.93 -10.78 -7.36
C GLY A 139 3.76 -10.29 -8.22
N TRP A 140 4.08 -9.53 -9.23
CA TRP A 140 3.13 -9.09 -10.25
C TRP A 140 3.14 -10.10 -11.40
N GLU A 141 2.01 -10.75 -11.64
CA GLU A 141 1.84 -11.74 -12.70
C GLU A 141 0.67 -11.36 -13.60
N THR A 142 0.94 -11.27 -14.91
CA THR A 142 -0.05 -10.96 -15.94
C THR A 142 -0.53 -12.23 -16.63
N ARG A 143 -1.60 -12.15 -17.38
CA ARG A 143 -2.05 -13.22 -18.27
C ARG A 143 -1.01 -13.47 -19.35
N ARG A 144 -0.95 -14.70 -19.82
CA ARG A 144 -0.14 -15.00 -20.99
C ARG A 144 -0.63 -14.22 -22.21
N ARG A 145 0.17 -13.28 -22.67
CA ARG A 145 -0.09 -12.51 -23.88
C ARG A 145 0.15 -13.37 -25.12
N ARG A 146 -0.84 -13.43 -26.00
CA ARG A 146 -0.74 -14.13 -27.31
C ARG A 146 -0.79 -13.16 -28.49
N GLU A 147 -0.96 -11.88 -28.22
CA GLU A 147 -1.04 -10.78 -29.16
C GLU A 147 0.21 -9.91 -29.07
N PRO A 148 0.61 -9.20 -30.15
CA PRO A 148 1.68 -8.22 -30.08
C PRO A 148 1.43 -7.16 -28.99
N GLY A 149 2.48 -6.67 -28.39
CA GLY A 149 2.45 -5.68 -27.33
C GLY A 149 3.21 -6.14 -26.10
N HIS A 150 3.10 -5.37 -25.01
CA HIS A 150 3.75 -5.63 -23.75
C HIS A 150 2.82 -5.34 -22.58
N ASP A 151 3.16 -5.85 -21.42
CA ASP A 151 2.50 -5.48 -20.16
C ASP A 151 3.33 -4.41 -19.47
N TRP A 152 2.66 -3.48 -18.81
CA TRP A 152 3.30 -2.35 -18.16
C TRP A 152 2.69 -2.06 -16.80
N ILE A 153 3.50 -1.47 -15.95
CA ILE A 153 3.12 -0.97 -14.63
C ILE A 153 3.74 0.40 -14.43
N LEU A 154 2.95 1.32 -13.91
CA LEU A 154 3.35 2.69 -13.61
C LEU A 154 3.49 2.84 -12.09
N VAL A 155 4.68 3.21 -11.65
CA VAL A 155 4.99 3.43 -10.25
C VAL A 155 5.17 4.92 -9.99
N ARG A 156 4.44 5.47 -9.04
CA ARG A 156 4.74 6.78 -8.47
C ARG A 156 5.68 6.59 -7.29
N LEU A 157 6.84 7.23 -7.35
CA LEU A 157 7.81 7.21 -6.26
C LEU A 157 7.31 8.02 -5.06
N GLY A 158 7.75 7.68 -3.87
CA GLY A 158 7.37 8.37 -2.64
C GLY A 158 7.94 9.79 -2.51
N ALA A 159 9.01 10.07 -3.23
CA ALA A 159 9.62 11.39 -3.34
C ALA A 159 10.27 11.57 -4.72
N THR A 160 10.51 12.83 -5.10
CA THR A 160 11.40 13.16 -6.23
C THR A 160 12.81 12.73 -5.88
N ALA A 161 13.44 11.92 -6.73
CA ALA A 161 14.76 11.37 -6.48
C ALA A 161 15.58 11.27 -7.78
N GLU A 162 16.89 11.25 -7.63
CA GLU A 162 17.80 10.78 -8.65
C GLU A 162 17.87 9.27 -8.60
N ILE A 163 17.61 8.60 -9.72
CA ILE A 163 17.58 7.14 -9.79
C ILE A 163 18.98 6.65 -10.12
N GLU A 164 19.65 6.06 -9.15
CA GLU A 164 20.99 5.51 -9.28
C GLU A 164 20.99 4.01 -9.61
N LYS A 165 19.98 3.28 -9.13
CA LYS A 165 19.89 1.83 -9.28
C LYS A 165 18.43 1.40 -9.39
N VAL A 166 18.18 0.41 -10.24
CA VAL A 166 16.90 -0.31 -10.31
C VAL A 166 17.19 -1.81 -10.19
N GLU A 167 16.39 -2.50 -9.40
CA GLU A 167 16.37 -3.95 -9.30
C GLU A 167 15.05 -4.48 -9.87
N VAL A 168 15.13 -5.38 -10.84
CA VAL A 168 13.99 -6.10 -11.40
C VAL A 168 14.17 -7.57 -11.03
N ASP A 169 13.44 -8.01 -10.01
CA ASP A 169 13.54 -9.36 -9.46
C ASP A 169 12.47 -10.27 -10.06
N THR A 170 12.89 -11.34 -10.70
CA THR A 170 12.01 -12.40 -11.24
C THR A 170 12.07 -13.68 -10.40
N ALA A 171 12.54 -13.60 -9.16
CA ALA A 171 12.61 -14.75 -8.26
C ALA A 171 11.24 -15.45 -8.16
N HIS A 172 11.27 -16.78 -8.08
CA HIS A 172 10.11 -17.67 -8.07
C HIS A 172 9.38 -17.86 -9.41
N PHE A 173 9.56 -16.99 -10.39
CA PHE A 173 8.96 -17.12 -11.74
C PHE A 173 9.87 -17.95 -12.66
N LYS A 174 9.83 -19.28 -12.53
CA LYS A 174 10.79 -20.18 -13.18
C LYS A 174 10.53 -20.44 -14.67
N GLY A 175 9.30 -20.26 -15.13
CA GLY A 175 8.92 -20.53 -16.52
C GLY A 175 7.99 -19.48 -17.12
N ASN A 176 7.65 -18.47 -16.36
CA ASN A 176 6.69 -17.42 -16.70
C ASN A 176 7.23 -16.00 -16.41
N TYR A 177 8.56 -15.85 -16.38
CA TYR A 177 9.19 -14.53 -16.30
C TYR A 177 9.20 -13.84 -17.67
N PRO A 178 9.18 -12.50 -17.74
CA PRO A 178 9.29 -11.76 -18.99
C PRO A 178 10.68 -11.91 -19.61
N ASP A 179 10.73 -12.04 -20.94
CA ASP A 179 11.98 -12.19 -21.70
C ASP A 179 12.88 -10.94 -21.58
N ARG A 180 12.26 -9.76 -21.51
CA ARG A 180 12.95 -8.47 -21.38
C ARG A 180 12.05 -7.44 -20.70
N CYS A 181 12.65 -6.39 -20.19
CA CYS A 181 11.97 -5.22 -19.67
C CYS A 181 12.65 -3.94 -20.15
N SER A 182 11.91 -2.86 -20.19
CA SER A 182 12.44 -1.48 -20.32
C SER A 182 11.92 -0.62 -19.20
N LEU A 183 12.60 0.48 -18.93
CA LEU A 183 12.24 1.42 -17.88
C LEU A 183 12.27 2.83 -18.45
N GLN A 184 11.20 3.57 -18.22
CA GLN A 184 11.10 4.99 -18.53
C GLN A 184 10.83 5.77 -17.25
N ALA A 185 11.26 7.02 -17.18
CA ALA A 185 10.96 7.92 -16.07
C ALA A 185 10.67 9.32 -16.53
N SER A 186 9.92 10.05 -15.71
CA SER A 186 9.66 11.46 -15.90
C SER A 186 9.47 12.15 -14.55
N MET A 187 9.88 13.42 -14.49
CA MET A 187 9.50 14.28 -13.39
C MET A 187 8.14 14.90 -13.71
N VAL A 188 7.14 14.58 -12.90
CA VAL A 188 5.74 14.99 -13.11
C VAL A 188 5.25 15.86 -11.95
N GLY A 189 4.34 16.78 -12.25
CA GLY A 189 3.71 17.64 -11.24
C GLY A 189 2.47 16.98 -10.60
N ASN A 190 1.40 17.76 -10.42
CA ASN A 190 0.14 17.34 -9.79
C ASN A 190 -0.85 16.68 -10.77
N GLU A 191 -0.36 15.99 -11.79
CA GLU A 191 -1.21 15.29 -12.74
C GLU A 191 -1.84 14.05 -12.09
N THR A 192 -3.05 13.71 -12.52
CA THR A 192 -3.73 12.48 -12.09
C THR A 192 -3.02 11.25 -12.65
N ASP A 193 -3.14 10.11 -11.97
CA ASP A 193 -2.51 8.86 -12.40
C ASP A 193 -3.00 8.41 -13.79
N ASP A 194 -4.29 8.58 -14.10
CA ASP A 194 -4.85 8.27 -15.42
C ASP A 194 -4.22 9.12 -16.52
N ALA A 195 -4.01 10.43 -16.26
CA ALA A 195 -3.36 11.33 -17.21
C ALA A 195 -1.88 10.97 -17.42
N LEU A 196 -1.21 10.49 -16.39
CA LEU A 196 0.17 10.01 -16.46
C LEU A 196 0.27 8.70 -17.24
N ALA A 197 -0.61 7.74 -16.98
CA ALA A 197 -0.63 6.46 -17.68
C ALA A 197 -0.78 6.63 -19.19
N ALA A 198 -1.61 7.60 -19.63
CA ALA A 198 -1.80 7.89 -21.05
C ALA A 198 -0.57 8.50 -21.76
N LYS A 199 0.41 9.01 -21.01
CA LYS A 199 1.62 9.68 -21.54
C LYS A 199 2.90 8.89 -21.33
N ALA A 200 2.87 7.86 -20.47
CA ALA A 200 4.05 7.17 -19.94
C ALA A 200 4.93 6.55 -21.05
N GLU A 201 4.33 6.11 -22.15
CA GLU A 201 5.07 5.55 -23.30
C GLU A 201 6.06 6.53 -23.95
N ASN A 202 5.85 7.84 -23.74
CA ASN A 202 6.70 8.89 -24.31
C ASN A 202 7.74 9.44 -23.32
N TRP A 203 7.89 8.83 -22.17
CA TRP A 203 8.88 9.26 -21.18
C TRP A 203 10.29 8.87 -21.57
N SER A 204 11.26 9.59 -20.96
CA SER A 204 12.67 9.30 -21.20
C SER A 204 13.03 7.90 -20.76
N GLU A 205 13.69 7.16 -21.64
CA GLU A 205 14.15 5.81 -21.36
C GLU A 205 15.36 5.84 -20.42
N LEU A 206 15.32 5.04 -19.37
CA LEU A 206 16.41 4.82 -18.44
C LEU A 206 17.14 3.50 -18.72
N LEU A 207 16.41 2.48 -19.20
CA LEU A 207 16.91 1.15 -19.52
C LEU A 207 16.10 0.57 -20.67
N SER A 208 16.80 0.07 -21.71
CA SER A 208 16.26 -0.60 -22.90
C SER A 208 16.50 -2.11 -22.88
#